data_0e300fb9925bea20e90226182591f509
#
_entry.id   0e300fb9925bea20e90226182591f509
#
_cell.length_a   1.000
_cell.length_b   1.000
_cell.length_c   1.000
_cell.angle_alpha   90.00
_cell.angle_beta   90.00
_cell.angle_gamma   90.00
#
_symmetry.space_group_name_H-M   'P 1'
#
loop_
_entity.id
_entity.type
_entity.pdbx_description
1 polymer ?
#
loop_
_entity_poly.entity_id
_entity_poly.type
_entity_poly.pdbx_seq_one_letter_code
_entity_poly.pdbx_strand_id
1 'polypeptide(L)'
;MEKTLKEFFILLFLFILLGPVLASEEDEPVEISYVELKPSIVSNLTGGPKYIRCDIQLMTEQASAVYDIELHMPAIRHTILMLIANQDGNHLKSRKGKKELRTKALESVKNVLEEITGKPLVKDLYFTAYYVK
;
A
#
# COMPACT_ATOMS: atom_id res chain seq x y z
N MET A 1 40.47 -49.18 12.69
CA MET A 1 39.71 -48.88 11.46
C MET A 1 38.18 -48.90 11.65
N GLU A 2 37.64 -49.72 12.50
CA GLU A 2 36.16 -49.75 12.71
C GLU A 2 35.63 -48.51 13.45
N LYS A 3 36.42 -47.88 14.35
CA LYS A 3 35.98 -46.66 15.06
C LYS A 3 35.85 -45.45 14.15
N THR A 4 36.72 -45.25 13.23
CA THR A 4 36.74 -44.14 12.28
C THR A 4 35.57 -44.23 11.28
N LEU A 5 35.15 -45.41 10.89
CA LEU A 5 34.04 -45.61 9.98
C LEU A 5 32.69 -45.36 10.65
N LYS A 6 32.55 -45.75 11.94
CA LYS A 6 31.37 -45.45 12.73
C LYS A 6 31.22 -43.93 13.02
N GLU A 7 32.29 -43.25 13.31
CA GLU A 7 32.30 -41.82 13.53
C GLU A 7 32.00 -41.06 12.23
N PHE A 8 32.48 -41.52 11.11
CA PHE A 8 32.15 -40.97 9.81
C PHE A 8 30.69 -41.13 9.43
N PHE A 9 30.10 -42.30 9.75
CA PHE A 9 28.67 -42.55 9.53
C PHE A 9 27.80 -41.73 10.47
N ILE A 10 28.20 -41.50 11.71
CA ILE A 10 27.48 -40.65 12.69
C ILE A 10 27.52 -39.18 12.24
N LEU A 11 28.69 -38.72 11.75
CA LEU A 11 28.83 -37.35 11.23
C LEU A 11 28.04 -37.12 9.94
N LEU A 12 27.97 -38.12 9.05
CA LEU A 12 27.19 -38.10 7.82
C LEU A 12 25.69 -38.12 8.14
N PHE A 13 25.27 -38.90 9.15
CA PHE A 13 23.88 -38.97 9.58
C PHE A 13 23.39 -37.68 10.27
N LEU A 14 24.30 -36.99 11.00
CA LEU A 14 24.02 -35.70 11.61
C LEU A 14 23.86 -34.59 10.56
N PHE A 15 24.58 -34.68 9.44
CA PHE A 15 24.50 -33.71 8.35
C PHE A 15 23.20 -33.82 7.51
N ILE A 16 22.59 -35.01 7.49
CA ILE A 16 21.32 -35.25 6.79
C ILE A 16 20.11 -34.70 7.62
N LEU A 17 20.27 -34.49 8.93
CA LEU A 17 19.24 -33.91 9.78
C LEU A 17 19.17 -32.38 9.75
N LEU A 18 20.21 -31.72 9.18
CA LEU A 18 20.14 -30.31 8.85
C LEU A 18 19.74 -30.12 7.36
N GLY A 19 18.60 -30.70 7.00
CA GLY A 19 17.97 -30.32 5.75
C GLY A 19 17.71 -28.81 5.75
N PRO A 20 17.81 -28.13 4.60
CA PRO A 20 17.43 -26.73 4.55
C PRO A 20 15.97 -26.63 5.00
N VAL A 21 15.74 -25.97 6.11
CA VAL A 21 14.43 -25.47 6.44
C VAL A 21 14.14 -24.43 5.36
N LEU A 22 13.55 -24.88 4.26
CA LEU A 22 12.89 -23.98 3.33
C LEU A 22 11.78 -23.35 4.14
N ALA A 23 12.05 -22.15 4.68
CA ALA A 23 11.00 -21.27 5.16
C ALA A 23 10.08 -21.07 3.95
N SER A 24 8.99 -21.83 3.87
CA SER A 24 7.89 -21.48 3.01
C SER A 24 7.41 -20.11 3.50
N GLU A 25 7.63 -19.05 2.72
CA GLU A 25 6.86 -17.85 2.86
C GLU A 25 5.42 -18.32 2.65
N GLU A 26 4.69 -18.49 3.76
CA GLU A 26 3.25 -18.68 3.67
C GLU A 26 2.72 -17.37 3.11
N ASP A 27 2.30 -17.38 1.84
CA ASP A 27 1.55 -16.31 1.25
C ASP A 27 0.32 -16.09 2.14
N GLU A 28 0.19 -14.90 2.74
CA GLU A 28 -1.01 -14.56 3.50
C GLU A 28 -2.24 -14.78 2.59
N PRO A 29 -3.31 -15.40 3.10
CA PRO A 29 -4.53 -15.55 2.32
C PRO A 29 -5.02 -14.18 1.90
N VAL A 30 -5.45 -14.05 0.64
CA VAL A 30 -6.03 -12.80 0.12
C VAL A 30 -7.31 -12.51 0.90
N GLU A 31 -7.28 -11.44 1.69
CA GLU A 31 -8.43 -10.93 2.43
C GLU A 31 -8.59 -9.45 2.12
N ILE A 32 -9.65 -9.13 1.36
CA ILE A 32 -9.91 -7.75 0.94
C ILE A 32 -10.41 -6.94 2.14
N SER A 33 -9.73 -5.85 2.41
CA SER A 33 -10.11 -4.88 3.43
C SER A 33 -10.07 -3.46 2.86
N TYR A 34 -10.91 -2.59 3.40
CA TYR A 34 -10.98 -1.18 3.00
C TYR A 34 -10.66 -0.28 4.19
N VAL A 35 -9.80 0.70 3.95
CA VAL A 35 -9.43 1.71 4.94
C VAL A 35 -9.87 3.07 4.42
N GLU A 36 -10.74 3.75 5.17
CA GLU A 36 -11.25 5.07 4.80
C GLU A 36 -10.31 6.18 5.29
N LEU A 37 -10.02 7.15 4.41
CA LEU A 37 -9.30 8.36 4.77
C LEU A 37 -10.26 9.33 5.47
N LYS A 38 -10.13 9.47 6.78
CA LYS A 38 -10.89 10.44 7.59
C LYS A 38 -10.01 11.53 8.14
N PRO A 39 -10.54 12.77 8.22
CA PRO A 39 -11.76 13.28 7.58
C PRO A 39 -11.64 13.40 6.06
N SER A 40 -12.70 13.84 5.37
CA SER A 40 -12.67 14.13 3.91
C SER A 40 -11.47 14.96 3.52
N ILE A 41 -10.95 14.72 2.32
CA ILE A 41 -9.92 15.57 1.73
C ILE A 41 -10.58 16.83 1.16
N VAL A 42 -10.13 17.97 1.61
CA VAL A 42 -10.56 19.28 1.10
C VAL A 42 -9.31 20.07 0.72
N SER A 43 -9.27 20.61 -0.48
CA SER A 43 -8.15 21.40 -0.97
C SER A 43 -8.62 22.50 -1.92
N ASN A 44 -7.88 23.60 -1.94
CA ASN A 44 -8.01 24.62 -2.97
C ASN A 44 -7.44 24.11 -4.29
N LEU A 45 -7.99 24.60 -5.38
CA LEU A 45 -7.58 24.27 -6.74
C LEU A 45 -7.12 25.54 -7.47
N THR A 46 -6.33 25.36 -8.52
CA THR A 46 -6.01 26.40 -9.49
C THR A 46 -7.04 26.40 -10.64
N GLY A 47 -7.12 27.48 -11.39
CA GLY A 47 -8.03 27.59 -12.53
C GLY A 47 -9.49 27.88 -12.13
N GLY A 48 -10.48 27.40 -12.90
CA GLY A 48 -11.89 27.71 -12.78
C GLY A 48 -12.53 27.32 -11.46
N PRO A 49 -12.91 26.03 -11.23
CA PRO A 49 -13.38 25.56 -9.91
C PRO A 49 -12.32 25.77 -8.82
N LYS A 50 -12.75 26.26 -7.66
CA LYS A 50 -11.85 26.78 -6.63
C LYS A 50 -11.45 25.76 -5.58
N TYR A 51 -12.26 24.72 -5.36
CA TYR A 51 -11.95 23.69 -4.38
C TYR A 51 -12.49 22.32 -4.77
N ILE A 52 -11.88 21.30 -4.19
CA ILE A 52 -12.33 19.93 -4.22
C ILE A 52 -12.61 19.43 -2.81
N ARG A 53 -13.67 18.65 -2.67
CA ARG A 53 -13.91 17.76 -1.54
C ARG A 53 -14.06 16.34 -2.04
N CYS A 54 -13.30 15.42 -1.50
CA CYS A 54 -13.43 14.02 -1.82
C CYS A 54 -13.25 13.12 -0.60
N ASP A 55 -13.96 12.01 -0.62
CA ASP A 55 -13.79 10.90 0.31
C ASP A 55 -13.09 9.76 -0.42
N ILE A 56 -12.12 9.16 0.24
CA ILE A 56 -11.24 8.16 -0.35
C ILE A 56 -11.25 6.91 0.50
N GLN A 57 -11.37 5.76 -0.15
CA GLN A 57 -11.10 4.46 0.44
C GLN A 57 -9.90 3.81 -0.24
N LEU A 58 -9.01 3.26 0.58
CA LEU A 58 -7.89 2.44 0.14
C LEU A 58 -8.26 0.97 0.27
N MET A 59 -7.99 0.18 -0.75
CA MET A 59 -8.18 -1.26 -0.74
C MET A 59 -6.86 -1.97 -0.53
N THR A 60 -6.83 -2.94 0.38
CA THR A 60 -5.71 -3.87 0.56
C THR A 60 -6.19 -5.31 0.41
N GLU A 61 -5.32 -6.18 -0.07
CA GLU A 61 -5.54 -7.63 -0.15
C GLU A 61 -4.94 -8.38 1.06
N GLN A 62 -4.42 -7.63 2.03
CA GLN A 62 -3.77 -8.17 3.23
C GLN A 62 -4.43 -7.57 4.48
N ALA A 63 -5.14 -8.37 5.25
CA ALA A 63 -5.78 -7.91 6.49
C ALA A 63 -4.75 -7.34 7.49
N SER A 64 -3.55 -7.91 7.54
CA SER A 64 -2.45 -7.45 8.39
C SER A 64 -1.96 -6.04 8.03
N ALA A 65 -2.15 -5.59 6.77
CA ALA A 65 -1.72 -4.27 6.31
C ALA A 65 -2.63 -3.13 6.83
N VAL A 66 -3.84 -3.41 7.29
CA VAL A 66 -4.80 -2.39 7.75
C VAL A 66 -4.20 -1.53 8.86
N TYR A 67 -3.59 -2.17 9.86
CA TYR A 67 -2.94 -1.45 10.97
C TYR A 67 -1.85 -0.50 10.49
N ASP A 68 -0.97 -0.94 9.60
CA ASP A 68 0.12 -0.12 9.07
C ASP A 68 -0.39 1.04 8.21
N ILE A 69 -1.43 0.81 7.42
CA ILE A 69 -2.09 1.87 6.64
C ILE A 69 -2.68 2.93 7.58
N GLU A 70 -3.39 2.52 8.61
CA GLU A 70 -3.97 3.43 9.61
C GLU A 70 -2.89 4.20 10.38
N LEU A 71 -1.81 3.52 10.77
CA LEU A 71 -0.68 4.13 11.48
C LEU A 71 -0.03 5.25 10.65
N HIS A 72 0.07 5.08 9.35
CA HIS A 72 0.69 6.03 8.43
C HIS A 72 -0.32 6.96 7.73
N MET A 73 -1.55 7.01 8.20
CA MET A 73 -2.60 7.87 7.64
C MET A 73 -2.19 9.34 7.50
N PRO A 74 -1.48 9.98 8.43
CA PRO A 74 -1.02 11.35 8.26
C PRO A 74 -0.11 11.54 7.05
N ALA A 75 0.81 10.62 6.79
CA ALA A 75 1.70 10.67 5.63
C ALA A 75 0.94 10.46 4.32
N ILE A 76 -0.01 9.52 4.31
CA ILE A 76 -0.89 9.26 3.17
C ILE A 76 -1.71 10.50 2.82
N ARG A 77 -2.35 11.11 3.81
CA ARG A 77 -3.16 12.33 3.63
C ARG A 77 -2.32 13.50 3.11
N HIS A 78 -1.15 13.71 3.67
CA HIS A 78 -0.22 14.74 3.23
C HIS A 78 0.14 14.57 1.74
N THR A 79 0.50 13.37 1.35
CA THR A 79 0.84 13.04 -0.04
C THR A 79 -0.30 13.34 -1.01
N ILE A 80 -1.53 12.97 -0.65
CA ILE A 80 -2.72 13.25 -1.48
C ILE A 80 -3.01 14.75 -1.55
N LEU A 81 -2.93 15.46 -0.43
CA LEU A 81 -3.13 16.93 -0.39
C LEU A 81 -2.11 17.66 -1.26
N MET A 82 -0.83 17.27 -1.22
CA MET A 82 0.21 17.85 -2.07
C MET A 82 -0.03 17.57 -3.55
N LEU A 83 -0.50 16.39 -3.90
CA LEU A 83 -0.88 16.04 -5.27
C LEU A 83 -2.04 16.92 -5.78
N ILE A 84 -3.07 17.10 -4.98
CA ILE A 84 -4.28 17.83 -5.35
C ILE A 84 -4.04 19.34 -5.43
N ALA A 85 -3.25 19.91 -4.53
CA ALA A 85 -3.02 21.34 -4.41
C ALA A 85 -2.51 22.02 -5.70
N ASN A 86 -1.89 21.26 -6.59
CA ASN A 86 -1.33 21.75 -7.85
C ASN A 86 -2.22 21.45 -9.08
N GLN A 87 -3.44 20.95 -8.87
CA GLN A 87 -4.32 20.54 -9.95
C GLN A 87 -5.22 21.67 -10.42
N ASP A 88 -5.51 21.68 -11.71
CA ASP A 88 -6.49 22.59 -12.33
C ASP A 88 -7.92 22.08 -12.06
N GLY A 89 -8.76 22.95 -11.53
CA GLY A 89 -10.15 22.61 -11.18
C GLY A 89 -11.01 22.24 -12.40
N ASN A 90 -10.78 22.86 -13.55
CA ASN A 90 -11.48 22.49 -14.80
C ASN A 90 -11.14 21.07 -15.24
N HIS A 91 -9.85 20.70 -15.12
CA HIS A 91 -9.41 19.35 -15.43
C HIS A 91 -10.02 18.33 -14.48
N LEU A 92 -9.98 18.57 -13.16
CA LEU A 92 -10.52 17.67 -12.15
C LEU A 92 -12.06 17.53 -12.24
N LYS A 93 -12.77 18.51 -12.78
CA LYS A 93 -14.20 18.43 -13.01
C LYS A 93 -14.56 17.47 -14.15
N SER A 94 -13.62 17.24 -15.08
CA SER A 94 -13.80 16.30 -16.18
C SER A 94 -13.69 14.83 -15.71
N ARG A 95 -14.35 13.93 -16.43
CA ARG A 95 -14.24 12.48 -16.17
C ARG A 95 -12.79 11.99 -16.36
N LYS A 96 -12.11 12.49 -17.36
CA LYS A 96 -10.70 12.19 -17.63
C LYS A 96 -9.81 12.63 -16.49
N GLY A 97 -9.96 13.87 -16.01
CA GLY A 97 -9.17 14.42 -14.91
C GLY A 97 -9.39 13.66 -13.60
N LYS A 98 -10.62 13.28 -13.29
CA LYS A 98 -10.94 12.42 -12.13
C LYS A 98 -10.22 11.07 -12.20
N LYS A 99 -10.23 10.43 -13.37
CA LYS A 99 -9.54 9.15 -13.59
C LYS A 99 -8.03 9.28 -13.45
N GLU A 100 -7.45 10.31 -14.01
CA GLU A 100 -6.00 10.59 -13.91
C GLU A 100 -5.60 10.88 -12.46
N LEU A 101 -6.39 11.67 -11.74
CA LEU A 101 -6.16 11.95 -10.31
C LEU A 101 -6.18 10.65 -9.49
N ARG A 102 -7.15 9.77 -9.73
CA ARG A 102 -7.22 8.47 -9.05
C ARG A 102 -5.96 7.64 -9.26
N THR A 103 -5.48 7.56 -10.49
CA THR A 103 -4.26 6.81 -10.85
C THR A 103 -3.02 7.40 -10.16
N LYS A 104 -2.86 8.72 -10.22
CA LYS A 104 -1.74 9.42 -9.57
C LYS A 104 -1.79 9.32 -8.05
N ALA A 105 -2.98 9.42 -7.47
CA ALA A 105 -3.17 9.28 -6.02
C ALA A 105 -2.81 7.88 -5.54
N LEU A 106 -3.25 6.84 -6.25
CA LEU A 106 -2.89 5.46 -5.93
C LEU A 106 -1.38 5.23 -5.99
N GLU A 107 -0.73 5.70 -7.06
CA GLU A 107 0.72 5.60 -7.21
C GLU A 107 1.47 6.32 -6.08
N SER A 108 1.05 7.55 -5.75
CA SER A 108 1.66 8.34 -4.69
C SER A 108 1.50 7.68 -3.31
N VAL A 109 0.34 7.10 -3.02
CA VAL A 109 0.11 6.36 -1.77
C VAL A 109 0.98 5.12 -1.69
N LYS A 110 1.07 4.33 -2.76
CA LYS A 110 1.96 3.16 -2.82
C LYS A 110 3.42 3.56 -2.58
N ASN A 111 3.88 4.62 -3.20
CA ASN A 111 5.26 5.08 -3.07
C ASN A 111 5.58 5.53 -1.64
N VAL A 112 4.72 6.31 -1.00
CA VAL A 112 4.97 6.76 0.38
C VAL A 112 4.94 5.60 1.37
N LEU A 113 4.03 4.64 1.19
CA LEU A 113 3.99 3.46 2.04
C LEU A 113 5.21 2.55 1.84
N GLU A 114 5.66 2.40 0.59
CA GLU A 114 6.88 1.63 0.29
C GLU A 114 8.14 2.28 0.90
N GLU A 115 8.27 3.61 0.85
CA GLU A 115 9.35 4.34 1.52
C GLU A 115 9.35 4.13 3.04
N ILE A 116 8.18 4.15 3.68
CA ILE A 116 8.06 4.06 5.15
C ILE A 116 8.13 2.61 5.64
N THR A 117 7.45 1.68 4.96
CA THR A 117 7.25 0.29 5.43
C THR A 117 8.04 -0.75 4.66
N GLY A 118 8.59 -0.38 3.51
CA GLY A 118 9.23 -1.31 2.58
C GLY A 118 8.26 -2.05 1.65
N LYS A 119 6.95 -1.82 1.78
CA LYS A 119 5.90 -2.45 0.95
C LYS A 119 4.83 -1.43 0.57
N PRO A 120 4.22 -1.54 -0.63
CA PRO A 120 3.19 -0.61 -1.07
C PRO A 120 1.86 -0.76 -0.32
N LEU A 121 1.55 -1.92 0.25
CA LEU A 121 0.42 -2.30 1.09
C LEU A 121 -0.98 -2.11 0.47
N VAL A 122 -1.18 -1.09 -0.35
CA VAL A 122 -2.45 -0.72 -0.99
C VAL A 122 -2.50 -1.27 -2.40
N LYS A 123 -3.61 -1.90 -2.76
CA LYS A 123 -3.87 -2.45 -4.10
C LYS A 123 -4.62 -1.48 -4.99
N ASP A 124 -5.59 -0.79 -4.44
CA ASP A 124 -6.43 0.15 -5.19
C ASP A 124 -6.90 1.32 -4.31
N LEU A 125 -7.43 2.36 -4.97
CA LEU A 125 -7.95 3.56 -4.35
C LEU A 125 -9.26 3.95 -5.03
N TYR A 126 -10.28 4.28 -4.24
CA TYR A 126 -11.60 4.68 -4.72
C TYR A 126 -12.01 6.03 -4.17
N PHE A 127 -12.59 6.86 -5.01
CA PHE A 127 -13.35 8.02 -4.57
C PHE A 127 -14.78 7.57 -4.24
N THR A 128 -15.14 7.63 -2.97
CA THR A 128 -16.50 7.32 -2.50
C THR A 128 -17.42 8.56 -2.54
N ALA A 129 -16.82 9.74 -2.50
CA ALA A 129 -17.44 11.02 -2.82
C ALA A 129 -16.43 11.89 -3.56
N TYR A 130 -16.91 12.68 -4.51
CA TYR A 130 -16.06 13.54 -5.34
C TYR A 130 -16.84 14.78 -5.79
N TYR A 131 -16.43 15.92 -5.28
CA TYR A 131 -17.09 17.18 -5.53
C TYR A 131 -16.08 18.28 -5.85
N VAL A 132 -16.21 18.88 -7.04
CA VAL A 132 -15.34 19.96 -7.52
C VAL A 132 -16.22 21.18 -7.84
N LYS A 133 -15.97 22.30 -7.16
CA LYS A 133 -16.76 23.51 -7.33
C LYS A 133 -15.89 24.76 -7.39
#